data_5a475199ac21400c7a2c0098aa56c3f3
#
_entry.id   5a475199ac21400c7a2c0098aa56c3f3
#
_cell.length_a   1.000
_cell.length_b   1.000
_cell.length_c   1.000
_cell.angle_alpha   90.00
_cell.angle_beta   90.00
_cell.angle_gamma   90.00
#
_symmetry.space_group_name_H-M   'P 1'
#
loop_
_entity.id
_entity.type
_entity.pdbx_description
1 polymer ?
#
loop_
_entity_poly.entity_id
_entity_poly.type
_entity_poly.pdbx_seq_one_letter_code
_entity_poly.pdbx_strand_id
1 'polypeptide(L)'
;MKAEWNTFPHLCHTPNGDISIRVYCYLPKGQTNELPILFYVHGLGGGNKDKGNGAEWLSTFAEEHHHVIVAPAFPRDEFPSEFYQLGTISASMDSYVPVAEEFWIYNNIEQLFDRVKGMLASKCETYKIFGHSAGGQFVHRFLNAMPDARVSRAVAANPGSWTFPVADGKIDDTGNVYGWPATVKDTPLADDRHLKSFFARKMLVELGEADIKSLKETYATGSGGTTFMNLPGMCAQGDCRFDRGMTYWKRAHEYAASRGFACNWELLRVPEVAHEGKKMFAAAIDWLLSD
;
A
#
# COMPACT_ATOMS: atom_id res chain seq x y z
N MET A 1 -26.49 -2.16 -15.82
CA MET A 1 -25.63 -3.35 -15.99
C MET A 1 -25.93 -4.36 -14.91
N LYS A 2 -25.66 -5.64 -15.11
CA LYS A 2 -25.74 -6.63 -14.03
C LYS A 2 -24.51 -6.49 -13.14
N ALA A 3 -24.67 -6.69 -11.83
CA ALA A 3 -23.55 -6.75 -10.90
C ALA A 3 -22.66 -7.95 -11.21
N GLU A 4 -21.40 -7.72 -11.53
CA GLU A 4 -20.49 -8.80 -11.89
C GLU A 4 -19.01 -8.44 -11.75
N TRP A 5 -18.22 -9.47 -11.53
CA TRP A 5 -16.78 -9.39 -11.69
C TRP A 5 -16.40 -9.55 -13.16
N ASN A 6 -15.68 -8.55 -13.67
CA ASN A 6 -15.04 -8.58 -14.97
C ASN A 6 -13.55 -8.74 -14.83
N THR A 7 -12.87 -9.21 -15.85
CA THR A 7 -11.42 -9.28 -15.89
C THR A 7 -10.87 -8.76 -17.20
N PHE A 8 -9.73 -8.11 -17.13
CA PHE A 8 -8.99 -7.71 -18.32
C PHE A 8 -7.47 -7.77 -18.06
N PRO A 9 -6.65 -7.99 -19.11
CA PRO A 9 -5.19 -7.96 -18.97
C PRO A 9 -4.69 -6.52 -18.86
N HIS A 10 -3.59 -6.33 -18.13
CA HIS A 10 -2.83 -5.08 -18.10
C HIS A 10 -1.34 -5.38 -18.22
N LEU A 11 -0.63 -4.62 -19.04
CA LEU A 11 0.79 -4.79 -19.28
C LEU A 11 1.58 -3.90 -18.31
N CYS A 12 2.39 -4.54 -17.48
CA CYS A 12 3.30 -3.87 -16.56
C CYS A 12 4.70 -3.84 -17.17
N HIS A 13 5.28 -2.65 -17.30
CA HIS A 13 6.68 -2.50 -17.69
C HIS A 13 7.59 -2.74 -16.49
N THR A 14 8.55 -3.64 -16.63
CA THR A 14 9.52 -3.96 -15.57
C THR A 14 10.95 -3.91 -16.13
N PRO A 15 11.98 -3.80 -15.28
CA PRO A 15 13.37 -3.83 -15.74
C PRO A 15 13.75 -5.11 -16.49
N ASN A 16 13.00 -6.18 -16.27
CA ASN A 16 13.25 -7.50 -16.87
C ASN A 16 12.36 -7.80 -18.09
N GLY A 17 11.60 -6.80 -18.56
CA GLY A 17 10.63 -6.93 -19.65
C GLY A 17 9.20 -6.77 -19.20
N ASP A 18 8.28 -6.86 -20.15
CA ASP A 18 6.87 -6.62 -19.92
C ASP A 18 6.17 -7.86 -19.35
N ILE A 19 5.37 -7.66 -18.32
CA ILE A 19 4.58 -8.72 -17.67
C ILE A 19 3.10 -8.37 -17.79
N SER A 20 2.29 -9.32 -18.29
CA SER A 20 0.84 -9.15 -18.37
C SER A 20 0.15 -9.67 -17.11
N ILE A 21 -0.43 -8.77 -16.31
CA ILE A 21 -1.22 -9.13 -15.13
C ILE A 21 -2.71 -9.20 -15.46
N ARG A 22 -3.46 -9.93 -14.63
CA ARG A 22 -4.92 -9.89 -14.62
C ARG A 22 -5.41 -8.82 -13.68
N VAL A 23 -6.36 -8.01 -14.14
CA VAL A 23 -7.06 -7.02 -13.32
C VAL A 23 -8.50 -7.48 -13.14
N TYR A 24 -8.94 -7.57 -11.90
CA TYR A 24 -10.33 -7.84 -11.54
C TYR A 24 -11.03 -6.50 -11.33
N CYS A 25 -12.20 -6.33 -11.95
CA CYS A 25 -13.01 -5.14 -11.83
C CYS A 25 -14.44 -5.55 -11.46
N TYR A 26 -14.93 -5.12 -10.30
CA TYR A 26 -16.32 -5.30 -9.93
C TYR A 26 -17.14 -4.07 -10.24
N LEU A 27 -18.22 -4.29 -10.99
CA LEU A 27 -19.17 -3.25 -11.34
C LEU A 27 -20.48 -3.51 -10.58
N PRO A 28 -20.91 -2.64 -9.66
CA PRO A 28 -22.18 -2.77 -8.98
C PRO A 28 -23.35 -2.54 -9.96
N LYS A 29 -24.56 -2.88 -9.52
CA LYS A 29 -25.77 -2.69 -10.33
C LYS A 29 -25.99 -1.22 -10.66
N GLY A 30 -26.47 -0.96 -11.88
CA GLY A 30 -26.87 0.38 -12.31
C GLY A 30 -25.84 1.10 -13.17
N GLN A 31 -25.84 2.42 -13.10
CA GLN A 31 -24.96 3.29 -13.86
C GLN A 31 -23.65 3.50 -13.10
N THR A 32 -22.51 3.31 -13.76
CA THR A 32 -21.20 3.27 -13.10
C THR A 32 -20.31 4.46 -13.38
N ASN A 33 -20.69 5.35 -14.32
CA ASN A 33 -19.85 6.48 -14.75
C ASN A 33 -19.65 7.60 -13.71
N GLU A 34 -20.46 7.62 -12.64
CA GLU A 34 -20.35 8.59 -11.54
C GLU A 34 -19.93 7.94 -10.22
N LEU A 35 -19.78 6.61 -10.21
CA LEU A 35 -19.41 5.91 -8.99
C LEU A 35 -17.95 6.08 -8.63
N PRO A 36 -17.63 6.29 -7.35
CA PRO A 36 -16.25 6.35 -6.88
C PRO A 36 -15.53 5.02 -7.13
N ILE A 37 -14.22 5.12 -7.39
CA ILE A 37 -13.38 3.97 -7.67
C ILE A 37 -12.52 3.68 -6.44
N LEU A 38 -12.51 2.42 -6.01
CA LEU A 38 -11.66 1.91 -4.95
C LEU A 38 -10.68 0.86 -5.51
N PHE A 39 -9.39 1.13 -5.40
CA PHE A 39 -8.35 0.13 -5.64
C PHE A 39 -8.15 -0.73 -4.40
N TYR A 40 -8.17 -2.05 -4.61
CA TYR A 40 -7.79 -3.02 -3.60
C TYR A 40 -6.45 -3.65 -3.95
N VAL A 41 -5.46 -3.47 -3.08
CA VAL A 41 -4.10 -4.01 -3.24
C VAL A 41 -3.93 -5.19 -2.29
N HIS A 42 -3.73 -6.38 -2.86
CA HIS A 42 -3.77 -7.65 -2.14
C HIS A 42 -2.57 -7.85 -1.18
N GLY A 43 -2.73 -8.74 -0.20
CA GLY A 43 -1.64 -9.23 0.65
C GLY A 43 -0.69 -10.19 -0.09
N LEU A 44 0.33 -10.66 0.61
CA LEU A 44 1.31 -11.58 0.03
C LEU A 44 0.64 -12.87 -0.49
N GLY A 45 0.92 -13.23 -1.74
CA GLY A 45 0.33 -14.39 -2.41
C GLY A 45 -1.09 -14.19 -2.93
N GLY A 46 -1.71 -13.02 -2.72
CA GLY A 46 -3.05 -12.72 -3.25
C GLY A 46 -3.08 -12.62 -4.78
N GLY A 47 -1.97 -12.24 -5.41
CA GLY A 47 -1.86 -12.19 -6.87
C GLY A 47 -1.96 -13.53 -7.59
N ASN A 48 -1.70 -14.64 -6.89
CA ASN A 48 -1.80 -16.01 -7.43
C ASN A 48 -3.18 -16.63 -7.20
N LYS A 49 -4.12 -15.91 -6.57
CA LYS A 49 -5.47 -16.37 -6.26
C LYS A 49 -6.51 -15.57 -7.03
N ASP A 50 -7.57 -16.25 -7.44
CA ASP A 50 -8.68 -15.58 -8.07
C ASP A 50 -9.21 -14.43 -7.19
N LYS A 51 -9.37 -13.26 -7.81
CA LYS A 51 -9.96 -12.06 -7.21
C LYS A 51 -9.23 -11.53 -5.96
N GLY A 52 -7.92 -11.80 -5.84
CA GLY A 52 -7.07 -11.15 -4.84
C GLY A 52 -7.40 -11.42 -3.37
N ASN A 53 -8.02 -12.55 -3.04
CA ASN A 53 -8.50 -12.91 -1.68
C ASN A 53 -9.65 -12.05 -1.11
N GLY A 54 -10.22 -11.15 -1.87
CA GLY A 54 -11.21 -10.22 -1.34
C GLY A 54 -12.57 -10.24 -2.05
N ALA A 55 -12.76 -11.15 -3.02
CA ALA A 55 -13.86 -11.07 -3.95
C ALA A 55 -15.26 -10.95 -3.34
N GLU A 56 -15.54 -11.74 -2.30
CA GLU A 56 -16.87 -11.79 -1.72
C GLU A 56 -17.20 -10.52 -0.92
N TRP A 57 -16.36 -10.14 0.02
CA TRP A 57 -16.61 -8.97 0.85
C TRP A 57 -16.40 -7.64 0.11
N LEU A 58 -15.52 -7.60 -0.91
CA LEU A 58 -15.38 -6.44 -1.79
C LEU A 58 -16.62 -6.24 -2.66
N SER A 59 -17.22 -7.30 -3.20
CA SER A 59 -18.47 -7.17 -3.96
C SER A 59 -19.64 -6.74 -3.08
N THR A 60 -19.72 -7.23 -1.85
CA THR A 60 -20.71 -6.76 -0.87
C THR A 60 -20.56 -5.26 -0.62
N PHE A 61 -19.35 -4.80 -0.29
CA PHE A 61 -19.05 -3.36 -0.12
C PHE A 61 -19.44 -2.55 -1.37
N ALA A 62 -19.09 -3.05 -2.56
CA ALA A 62 -19.35 -2.35 -3.80
C ALA A 62 -20.88 -2.15 -4.06
N GLU A 63 -21.72 -3.15 -3.73
CA GLU A 63 -23.16 -3.05 -3.85
C GLU A 63 -23.77 -2.13 -2.79
N GLU A 64 -23.33 -2.26 -1.54
CA GLU A 64 -23.86 -1.49 -0.40
C GLU A 64 -23.50 -0.01 -0.48
N HIS A 65 -22.28 0.29 -0.94
CA HIS A 65 -21.75 1.65 -0.95
C HIS A 65 -21.54 2.23 -2.34
N HIS A 66 -22.01 1.55 -3.37
CA HIS A 66 -21.98 2.02 -4.75
C HIS A 66 -20.57 2.43 -5.23
N HIS A 67 -19.58 1.53 -5.10
CA HIS A 67 -18.21 1.73 -5.56
C HIS A 67 -17.82 0.75 -6.66
N VAL A 68 -17.07 1.23 -7.65
CA VAL A 68 -16.35 0.36 -8.57
C VAL A 68 -15.09 -0.15 -7.86
N ILE A 69 -14.87 -1.48 -7.83
CA ILE A 69 -13.64 -2.07 -7.27
C ILE A 69 -12.68 -2.41 -8.40
N VAL A 70 -11.41 -2.04 -8.24
CA VAL A 70 -10.31 -2.42 -9.14
C VAL A 70 -9.25 -3.15 -8.32
N ALA A 71 -9.00 -4.42 -8.65
CA ALA A 71 -8.06 -5.26 -7.92
C ALA A 71 -7.04 -5.86 -8.90
N PRO A 72 -5.89 -5.20 -9.11
CA PRO A 72 -4.80 -5.76 -9.91
C PRO A 72 -4.17 -6.95 -9.18
N ALA A 73 -3.92 -8.04 -9.90
CA ALA A 73 -3.27 -9.23 -9.39
C ALA A 73 -1.80 -9.23 -9.80
N PHE A 74 -0.90 -9.04 -8.85
CA PHE A 74 0.54 -9.12 -9.04
C PHE A 74 1.05 -10.48 -8.54
N PRO A 75 1.22 -11.50 -9.41
CA PRO A 75 1.66 -12.83 -9.02
C PRO A 75 3.07 -12.79 -8.40
N ARG A 76 3.26 -13.50 -7.29
CA ARG A 76 4.51 -13.44 -6.52
C ARG A 76 5.72 -13.97 -7.26
N ASP A 77 5.55 -14.94 -8.12
CA ASP A 77 6.58 -15.53 -8.97
C ASP A 77 7.08 -14.55 -10.05
N GLU A 78 6.21 -13.63 -10.49
CA GLU A 78 6.54 -12.59 -11.46
C GLU A 78 6.86 -11.25 -10.79
N PHE A 79 6.23 -10.98 -9.63
CA PHE A 79 6.44 -9.78 -8.80
C PHE A 79 6.94 -10.18 -7.40
N PRO A 80 8.21 -10.51 -7.25
CA PRO A 80 8.81 -10.77 -5.94
C PRO A 80 8.74 -9.53 -5.04
N SER A 81 9.16 -9.66 -3.80
CA SER A 81 8.93 -8.64 -2.78
C SER A 81 9.57 -7.29 -3.08
N GLU A 82 10.73 -7.28 -3.69
CA GLU A 82 11.42 -6.06 -4.15
C GLU A 82 10.61 -5.31 -5.21
N PHE A 83 9.86 -6.02 -6.05
CA PHE A 83 8.98 -5.41 -7.02
C PHE A 83 7.66 -5.00 -6.39
N TYR A 84 6.98 -5.92 -5.71
CA TYR A 84 5.65 -5.68 -5.19
C TYR A 84 5.64 -4.81 -3.93
N GLN A 85 6.36 -5.23 -2.88
CA GLN A 85 6.30 -4.54 -1.59
C GLN A 85 7.14 -3.26 -1.57
N LEU A 86 8.28 -3.24 -2.27
CA LEU A 86 9.21 -2.11 -2.34
C LEU A 86 9.04 -1.27 -3.62
N GLY A 87 8.11 -1.65 -4.52
CA GLY A 87 7.68 -0.81 -5.63
C GLY A 87 8.61 -0.76 -6.83
N THR A 88 9.63 -1.62 -6.91
CA THR A 88 10.68 -1.55 -7.95
C THR A 88 11.46 -0.23 -7.92
N ILE A 89 11.44 0.50 -6.80
CA ILE A 89 12.19 1.77 -6.65
C ILE A 89 13.69 1.52 -6.64
N SER A 90 14.09 0.37 -6.09
CA SER A 90 15.48 -0.06 -5.99
C SER A 90 15.65 -1.46 -6.56
N ALA A 91 16.76 -1.70 -7.23
CA ALA A 91 17.16 -3.03 -7.69
C ALA A 91 17.67 -3.92 -6.55
N SER A 92 17.85 -3.38 -5.34
CA SER A 92 18.25 -4.11 -4.14
C SER A 92 17.23 -3.96 -3.01
N MET A 93 17.09 -5.01 -2.19
CA MET A 93 16.21 -5.03 -1.02
C MET A 93 16.84 -4.51 0.26
N ASP A 94 18.15 -4.34 0.30
CA ASP A 94 18.91 -3.96 1.51
C ASP A 94 19.64 -2.62 1.39
N SER A 95 19.64 -2.04 0.20
CA SER A 95 20.29 -0.78 -0.11
C SER A 95 19.57 -0.07 -1.26
N TYR A 96 19.81 1.22 -1.41
CA TYR A 96 19.24 1.96 -2.52
C TYR A 96 20.13 1.85 -3.76
N VAL A 97 19.65 1.09 -4.76
CA VAL A 97 20.22 1.01 -6.11
C VAL A 97 19.14 1.47 -7.08
N PRO A 98 19.22 2.68 -7.63
CA PRO A 98 18.10 3.30 -8.33
C PRO A 98 17.64 2.51 -9.55
N VAL A 99 16.33 2.39 -9.69
CA VAL A 99 15.64 1.93 -10.89
C VAL A 99 14.92 3.11 -11.51
N ALA A 100 14.94 3.23 -12.84
CA ALA A 100 14.26 4.31 -13.54
C ALA A 100 12.76 4.32 -13.22
N GLU A 101 12.19 5.52 -13.01
CA GLU A 101 10.82 5.70 -12.53
C GLU A 101 9.77 5.06 -13.44
N GLU A 102 10.04 4.97 -14.74
CA GLU A 102 9.16 4.31 -15.72
C GLU A 102 8.91 2.83 -15.42
N PHE A 103 9.80 2.16 -14.68
CA PHE A 103 9.69 0.76 -14.27
C PHE A 103 9.11 0.57 -12.86
N TRP A 104 8.78 1.66 -12.16
CA TRP A 104 8.17 1.51 -10.85
C TRP A 104 6.77 0.90 -10.99
N ILE A 105 6.52 -0.17 -10.25
CA ILE A 105 5.24 -0.88 -10.28
C ILE A 105 4.06 0.05 -9.98
N TYR A 106 4.31 1.12 -9.26
CA TYR A 106 3.32 2.12 -8.85
C TYR A 106 2.66 2.84 -10.02
N ASN A 107 3.35 3.00 -11.16
CA ASN A 107 2.79 3.59 -12.37
C ASN A 107 1.53 2.85 -12.86
N ASN A 108 1.47 1.54 -12.59
CA ASN A 108 0.34 0.71 -13.02
C ASN A 108 -0.98 1.11 -12.35
N ILE A 109 -0.96 1.69 -11.15
CA ILE A 109 -2.19 2.14 -10.47
C ILE A 109 -2.78 3.34 -11.22
N GLU A 110 -1.96 4.33 -11.58
CA GLU A 110 -2.40 5.50 -12.35
C GLU A 110 -2.86 5.12 -13.77
N GLN A 111 -2.11 4.24 -14.44
CA GLN A 111 -2.48 3.74 -15.77
C GLN A 111 -3.78 2.94 -15.74
N LEU A 112 -4.01 2.13 -14.70
CA LEU A 112 -5.26 1.40 -14.52
C LEU A 112 -6.42 2.33 -14.20
N PHE A 113 -6.19 3.39 -13.44
CA PHE A 113 -7.22 4.40 -13.19
C PHE A 113 -7.68 5.05 -14.49
N ASP A 114 -6.75 5.49 -15.35
CA ASP A 114 -7.10 6.06 -16.66
C ASP A 114 -7.82 5.06 -17.55
N ARG A 115 -7.36 3.82 -17.57
CA ARG A 115 -7.99 2.76 -18.35
C ARG A 115 -9.43 2.47 -17.89
N VAL A 116 -9.65 2.35 -16.58
CA VAL A 116 -10.99 2.11 -16.02
C VAL A 116 -11.89 3.31 -16.27
N LYS A 117 -11.39 4.54 -16.13
CA LYS A 117 -12.13 5.76 -16.50
C LYS A 117 -12.57 5.72 -17.96
N GLY A 118 -11.66 5.36 -18.87
CA GLY A 118 -12.01 5.24 -20.29
C GLY A 118 -13.05 4.17 -20.56
N MET A 119 -12.92 2.98 -19.97
CA MET A 119 -13.86 1.87 -20.14
C MET A 119 -15.28 2.18 -19.63
N LEU A 120 -15.39 2.95 -18.54
CA LEU A 120 -16.66 3.28 -17.89
C LEU A 120 -17.19 4.68 -18.28
N ALA A 121 -16.49 5.43 -19.11
CA ALA A 121 -16.72 6.86 -19.31
C ALA A 121 -16.85 7.61 -17.96
N SER A 122 -16.01 7.25 -17.00
CA SER A 122 -16.12 7.73 -15.62
C SER A 122 -15.71 9.20 -15.50
N LYS A 123 -16.48 9.94 -14.69
CA LYS A 123 -16.22 11.35 -14.37
C LYS A 123 -15.33 11.55 -13.14
N CYS A 124 -14.94 10.45 -12.46
CA CYS A 124 -14.09 10.55 -11.27
C CYS A 124 -12.73 11.16 -11.60
N GLU A 125 -12.31 12.13 -10.82
CA GLU A 125 -10.97 12.74 -10.94
C GLU A 125 -9.96 12.09 -10.00
N THR A 126 -10.44 11.43 -8.97
CA THR A 126 -9.63 10.76 -7.94
C THR A 126 -10.14 9.35 -7.67
N TYR A 127 -9.35 8.58 -6.95
CA TYR A 127 -9.72 7.25 -6.48
C TYR A 127 -9.29 7.05 -5.03
N LYS A 128 -9.86 6.03 -4.40
CA LYS A 128 -9.48 5.54 -3.07
C LYS A 128 -8.61 4.29 -3.23
N ILE A 129 -7.75 4.01 -2.26
CA ILE A 129 -6.90 2.82 -2.27
C ILE A 129 -6.82 2.18 -0.89
N PHE A 130 -7.02 0.87 -0.83
CA PHE A 130 -6.87 0.07 0.38
C PHE A 130 -5.87 -1.07 0.16
N GLY A 131 -4.97 -1.26 1.10
CA GLY A 131 -4.05 -2.40 1.10
C GLY A 131 -3.84 -2.98 2.49
N HIS A 132 -3.86 -4.31 2.59
CA HIS A 132 -3.59 -5.04 3.83
C HIS A 132 -2.30 -5.84 3.73
N SER A 133 -1.51 -5.92 4.81
CA SER A 133 -0.27 -6.70 4.87
C SER A 133 0.76 -6.22 3.83
N ALA A 134 1.14 -7.05 2.86
CA ALA A 134 1.99 -6.64 1.73
C ALA A 134 1.34 -5.53 0.90
N GLY A 135 0.01 -5.52 0.77
CA GLY A 135 -0.74 -4.44 0.14
C GLY A 135 -0.64 -3.13 0.93
N GLY A 136 -0.65 -3.18 2.26
CA GLY A 136 -0.40 -2.02 3.10
C GLY A 136 1.03 -1.48 2.95
N GLN A 137 2.01 -2.39 2.77
CA GLN A 137 3.39 -2.01 2.41
C GLN A 137 3.46 -1.32 1.05
N PHE A 138 2.71 -1.82 0.07
CA PHE A 138 2.58 -1.19 -1.24
C PHE A 138 1.99 0.23 -1.12
N VAL A 139 0.85 0.37 -0.44
CA VAL A 139 0.09 1.62 -0.39
C VAL A 139 0.89 2.77 0.20
N HIS A 140 1.52 2.61 1.38
CA HIS A 140 2.24 3.73 1.98
C HIS A 140 3.49 4.15 1.17
N ARG A 141 4.19 3.18 0.55
CA ARG A 141 5.33 3.49 -0.32
C ARG A 141 4.90 4.12 -1.63
N PHE A 142 3.79 3.64 -2.20
CA PHE A 142 3.18 4.24 -3.38
C PHE A 142 2.88 5.72 -3.16
N LEU A 143 2.25 6.08 -2.04
CA LEU A 143 1.92 7.47 -1.74
C LEU A 143 3.17 8.36 -1.61
N ASN A 144 4.25 7.83 -1.07
CA ASN A 144 5.51 8.57 -0.96
C ASN A 144 6.22 8.69 -2.32
N ALA A 145 6.24 7.62 -3.10
CA ALA A 145 6.92 7.58 -4.40
C ALA A 145 6.20 8.38 -5.49
N MET A 146 4.87 8.50 -5.39
CA MET A 146 4.02 9.10 -6.44
C MET A 146 3.34 10.38 -5.92
N PRO A 147 4.07 11.51 -5.81
CA PRO A 147 3.55 12.74 -5.23
C PRO A 147 2.36 13.32 -5.99
N ASP A 148 2.21 13.00 -7.27
CA ASP A 148 1.13 13.47 -8.14
C ASP A 148 -0.02 12.44 -8.30
N ALA A 149 0.03 11.31 -7.59
CA ALA A 149 -1.03 10.29 -7.66
C ALA A 149 -2.39 10.85 -7.27
N ARG A 150 -3.44 10.47 -8.01
CA ARG A 150 -4.81 10.98 -7.87
C ARG A 150 -5.60 10.30 -6.74
N VAL A 151 -4.92 9.96 -5.66
CA VAL A 151 -5.52 9.32 -4.47
C VAL A 151 -6.23 10.36 -3.61
N SER A 152 -7.52 10.17 -3.37
CA SER A 152 -8.28 10.99 -2.41
C SER A 152 -8.16 10.49 -0.97
N ARG A 153 -8.15 9.15 -0.78
CA ARG A 153 -7.99 8.50 0.52
C ARG A 153 -7.24 7.19 0.37
N ALA A 154 -6.38 6.88 1.32
CA ALA A 154 -5.58 5.65 1.32
C ALA A 154 -5.60 4.98 2.69
N VAL A 155 -5.67 3.65 2.70
CA VAL A 155 -5.56 2.85 3.92
C VAL A 155 -4.39 1.90 3.81
N ALA A 156 -3.44 2.00 4.74
CA ALA A 156 -2.35 1.05 4.93
C ALA A 156 -2.63 0.21 6.18
N ALA A 157 -3.21 -0.98 5.98
CA ALA A 157 -3.64 -1.85 7.06
C ALA A 157 -2.61 -2.94 7.37
N ASN A 158 -2.18 -3.02 8.61
CA ASN A 158 -1.25 -4.03 9.15
C ASN A 158 -0.02 -4.32 8.26
N PRO A 159 0.73 -3.33 7.74
CA PRO A 159 1.97 -3.59 7.02
C PRO A 159 2.96 -4.41 7.84
N GLY A 160 3.65 -5.34 7.21
CA GLY A 160 4.73 -6.10 7.87
C GLY A 160 5.96 -5.24 8.16
N SER A 161 6.17 -4.18 7.37
CA SER A 161 7.23 -3.19 7.55
C SER A 161 6.84 -1.85 6.94
N TRP A 162 7.52 -0.82 7.37
CA TRP A 162 7.33 0.55 6.91
C TRP A 162 8.62 1.11 6.31
N THR A 163 8.48 2.03 5.36
CA THR A 163 9.58 2.93 4.98
C THR A 163 9.30 4.27 5.61
N PHE A 164 10.09 4.63 6.61
CA PHE A 164 9.88 5.87 7.36
C PHE A 164 10.20 7.09 6.50
N PRO A 165 9.31 8.08 6.42
CA PRO A 165 9.51 9.29 5.62
C PRO A 165 10.40 10.29 6.37
N VAL A 166 11.58 9.85 6.72
CA VAL A 166 12.55 10.60 7.51
C VAL A 166 13.89 10.66 6.76
N ALA A 167 14.27 11.86 6.30
CA ALA A 167 15.51 12.08 5.56
C ALA A 167 16.76 11.97 6.44
N ASP A 168 16.61 12.11 7.77
CA ASP A 168 17.68 11.92 8.74
C ASP A 168 18.01 10.45 9.02
N GLY A 169 17.15 9.51 8.56
CA GLY A 169 17.34 8.07 8.71
C GLY A 169 17.10 7.54 10.13
N LYS A 170 16.53 8.34 11.04
CA LYS A 170 16.33 7.95 12.45
C LYS A 170 14.92 7.39 12.65
N ILE A 171 14.84 6.15 13.10
CA ILE A 171 13.56 5.47 13.38
C ILE A 171 13.18 5.62 14.86
N ASP A 172 14.20 5.59 15.74
CA ASP A 172 14.06 5.60 17.19
C ASP A 172 15.06 6.56 17.85
N ASP A 173 15.07 6.59 19.18
CA ASP A 173 15.93 7.45 19.98
C ASP A 173 17.33 6.84 20.28
N THR A 174 17.68 5.72 19.66
CA THR A 174 18.99 5.05 19.86
C THR A 174 20.14 5.81 19.22
N GLY A 175 19.84 6.73 18.30
CA GLY A 175 20.83 7.47 17.53
C GLY A 175 21.32 6.72 16.28
N ASN A 176 20.89 5.49 16.05
CA ASN A 176 21.19 4.74 14.84
C ASN A 176 20.56 5.39 13.61
N VAL A 177 21.25 5.29 12.48
CA VAL A 177 20.81 5.81 11.19
C VAL A 177 20.63 4.66 10.23
N TYR A 178 19.46 4.59 9.62
CA TYR A 178 19.07 3.54 8.68
C TYR A 178 18.74 4.15 7.32
N GLY A 179 19.13 3.47 6.25
CA GLY A 179 18.77 3.81 4.87
C GLY A 179 17.62 2.97 4.35
N TRP A 180 17.53 2.90 3.03
CA TRP A 180 16.57 2.04 2.31
C TRP A 180 16.72 0.57 2.70
N PRO A 181 15.62 -0.19 2.85
CA PRO A 181 14.22 0.22 2.68
C PRO A 181 13.55 0.66 3.99
N ALA A 182 14.29 0.80 5.08
CA ALA A 182 13.72 1.16 6.38
C ALA A 182 13.34 2.65 6.46
N THR A 183 14.07 3.49 5.78
CA THR A 183 13.80 4.94 5.67
C THR A 183 14.01 5.40 4.24
N VAL A 184 13.57 6.62 3.94
CA VAL A 184 13.80 7.27 2.63
C VAL A 184 15.19 7.91 2.52
N LYS A 185 16.02 7.85 3.58
CA LYS A 185 17.33 8.47 3.59
C LYS A 185 18.17 8.04 2.38
N ASP A 186 18.87 9.01 1.79
CA ASP A 186 19.72 8.85 0.62
C ASP A 186 18.99 8.31 -0.65
N THR A 187 17.66 8.51 -0.71
CA THR A 187 16.83 8.23 -1.89
C THR A 187 16.19 9.52 -2.40
N PRO A 188 15.70 9.58 -3.65
CA PRO A 188 14.92 10.71 -4.14
C PRO A 188 13.64 10.99 -3.33
N LEU A 189 13.10 9.97 -2.66
CA LEU A 189 11.89 10.11 -1.84
C LEU A 189 12.10 10.96 -0.58
N ALA A 190 13.35 11.29 -0.25
CA ALA A 190 13.71 12.12 0.90
C ALA A 190 13.62 13.63 0.60
N ASP A 191 13.35 14.02 -0.64
CA ASP A 191 13.22 15.43 -0.97
C ASP A 191 11.92 16.04 -0.43
N ASP A 192 11.90 17.37 -0.31
CA ASP A 192 10.76 18.09 0.26
C ASP A 192 9.47 17.96 -0.55
N ARG A 193 9.53 17.76 -1.87
CA ARG A 193 8.34 17.57 -2.71
C ARG A 193 7.65 16.28 -2.34
N HIS A 194 8.39 15.16 -2.30
CA HIS A 194 7.86 13.85 -1.93
C HIS A 194 7.35 13.84 -0.50
N LEU A 195 8.14 14.34 0.45
CA LEU A 195 7.77 14.35 1.85
C LEU A 195 6.56 15.23 2.15
N LYS A 196 6.50 16.47 1.63
CA LYS A 196 5.35 17.35 1.82
C LYS A 196 4.08 16.78 1.20
N SER A 197 4.17 16.25 -0.03
CA SER A 197 3.04 15.60 -0.68
C SER A 197 2.55 14.40 0.14
N PHE A 198 3.47 13.53 0.59
CA PHE A 198 3.12 12.34 1.35
C PHE A 198 2.44 12.65 2.68
N PHE A 199 3.00 13.56 3.49
CA PHE A 199 2.37 13.96 4.75
C PHE A 199 1.02 14.66 4.56
N ALA A 200 0.84 15.39 3.47
CA ALA A 200 -0.43 16.05 3.16
C ALA A 200 -1.53 15.08 2.67
N ARG A 201 -1.21 13.80 2.35
CA ARG A 201 -2.21 12.81 1.92
C ARG A 201 -3.17 12.46 3.06
N LYS A 202 -4.46 12.27 2.73
CA LYS A 202 -5.40 11.62 3.63
C LYS A 202 -5.07 10.12 3.66
N MET A 203 -4.27 9.71 4.63
CA MET A 203 -3.87 8.31 4.82
C MET A 203 -4.28 7.81 6.19
N LEU A 204 -4.93 6.65 6.24
CA LEU A 204 -5.19 5.91 7.46
C LEU A 204 -4.07 4.89 7.69
N VAL A 205 -3.36 5.04 8.79
CA VAL A 205 -2.52 3.99 9.37
C VAL A 205 -3.44 3.12 10.21
N GLU A 206 -3.71 1.91 9.77
CA GLU A 206 -4.67 1.03 10.40
C GLU A 206 -3.98 -0.19 11.00
N LEU A 207 -4.15 -0.41 12.31
CA LEU A 207 -3.43 -1.40 13.09
C LEU A 207 -4.39 -2.26 13.91
N GLY A 208 -4.37 -3.57 13.69
CA GLY A 208 -5.08 -4.53 14.53
C GLY A 208 -4.33 -4.75 15.86
N GLU A 209 -4.97 -4.48 17.00
CA GLU A 209 -4.33 -4.54 18.32
C GLU A 209 -3.88 -5.95 18.69
N ALA A 210 -4.48 -6.99 18.11
CA ALA A 210 -4.08 -8.39 18.31
C ALA A 210 -3.08 -8.91 17.26
N ASP A 211 -2.58 -8.08 16.34
CA ASP A 211 -1.52 -8.47 15.37
C ASP A 211 -0.12 -8.35 15.98
N ILE A 212 0.06 -9.03 17.11
CA ILE A 212 1.24 -9.01 17.99
C ILE A 212 2.17 -10.21 17.82
N LYS A 213 1.95 -11.05 16.80
CA LYS A 213 2.85 -12.17 16.52
C LYS A 213 4.24 -11.65 16.13
N SER A 214 5.29 -12.20 16.78
CA SER A 214 6.67 -11.84 16.47
C SER A 214 6.99 -12.07 15.01
N LEU A 215 7.47 -11.02 14.34
CA LEU A 215 7.89 -11.10 12.94
C LEU A 215 9.19 -11.89 12.79
N LYS A 216 10.06 -11.86 13.79
CA LYS A 216 11.28 -12.65 13.82
C LYS A 216 10.95 -14.15 13.77
N GLU A 217 9.99 -14.59 14.59
CA GLU A 217 9.51 -15.99 14.57
C GLU A 217 8.77 -16.32 13.26
N THR A 218 7.95 -15.39 12.78
CA THR A 218 7.19 -15.57 11.52
C THR A 218 8.10 -15.80 10.32
N TYR A 219 9.24 -15.11 10.25
CA TYR A 219 10.16 -15.18 9.12
C TYR A 219 11.35 -16.14 9.34
N ALA A 220 11.61 -16.58 10.56
CA ALA A 220 12.65 -17.55 10.86
C ALA A 220 12.37 -18.94 10.24
N THR A 221 11.11 -19.29 10.04
CA THR A 221 10.67 -20.61 9.54
C THR A 221 10.75 -20.78 8.02
N GLY A 222 11.30 -19.82 7.29
CA GLY A 222 11.50 -19.91 5.83
C GLY A 222 10.22 -19.96 4.98
N SER A 223 9.04 -19.86 5.60
CA SER A 223 7.76 -19.90 4.90
C SER A 223 7.42 -18.60 4.19
N GLY A 224 8.29 -18.17 3.27
CA GLY A 224 8.04 -17.08 2.36
C GLY A 224 8.34 -15.70 2.90
N GLY A 225 9.11 -15.59 3.95
CA GLY A 225 9.64 -14.33 4.43
C GLY A 225 10.63 -13.75 3.44
N THR A 226 10.52 -12.48 3.22
CA THR A 226 11.48 -11.71 2.47
C THR A 226 12.68 -11.43 3.35
N THR A 227 13.88 -11.69 2.86
CA THR A 227 15.13 -11.51 3.61
C THR A 227 15.27 -10.10 4.17
N PHE A 228 14.72 -9.08 3.51
CA PHE A 228 14.79 -7.69 3.96
C PHE A 228 14.04 -7.43 5.29
N MET A 229 13.08 -8.27 5.66
CA MET A 229 12.32 -8.11 6.92
C MET A 229 13.17 -8.28 8.18
N ASN A 230 14.35 -8.88 8.05
CA ASN A 230 15.31 -9.11 9.14
C ASN A 230 16.49 -8.10 9.13
N LEU A 231 16.49 -7.13 8.24
CA LEU A 231 17.50 -6.07 8.24
C LEU A 231 17.45 -5.26 9.56
N PRO A 232 18.57 -4.74 10.04
CA PRO A 232 18.62 -3.98 11.30
C PRO A 232 17.58 -2.86 11.36
N GLY A 233 17.42 -2.08 10.29
CA GLY A 233 16.42 -1.00 10.23
C GLY A 233 14.98 -1.50 10.24
N MET A 234 14.71 -2.74 9.81
CA MET A 234 13.38 -3.35 9.91
C MET A 234 13.12 -3.87 11.32
N CYS A 235 14.14 -4.44 11.97
CA CYS A 235 14.04 -4.88 13.36
C CYS A 235 13.86 -3.70 14.32
N ALA A 236 14.48 -2.55 14.05
CA ALA A 236 14.35 -1.34 14.84
C ALA A 236 12.91 -0.76 14.86
N GLN A 237 12.07 -1.14 13.91
CA GLN A 237 10.67 -0.71 13.86
C GLN A 237 9.81 -1.31 14.99
N GLY A 238 10.16 -2.50 15.50
CA GLY A 238 9.42 -3.24 16.52
C GLY A 238 9.34 -4.74 16.24
N ASP A 239 8.89 -5.51 17.22
CA ASP A 239 8.88 -6.97 17.16
C ASP A 239 7.68 -7.53 16.38
N CYS A 240 6.56 -6.83 16.37
CA CYS A 240 5.33 -7.25 15.68
C CYS A 240 4.79 -6.13 14.77
N ARG A 241 3.75 -6.45 13.99
CA ARG A 241 3.17 -5.45 13.07
C ARG A 241 2.55 -4.27 13.78
N PHE A 242 1.89 -4.53 14.91
CA PHE A 242 1.30 -3.48 15.73
C PHE A 242 2.38 -2.51 16.23
N ASP A 243 3.46 -3.01 16.84
CA ASP A 243 4.57 -2.18 17.33
C ASP A 243 5.22 -1.37 16.21
N ARG A 244 5.48 -2.01 15.07
CA ARG A 244 6.06 -1.33 13.90
C ARG A 244 5.19 -0.19 13.39
N GLY A 245 3.88 -0.39 13.37
CA GLY A 245 2.92 0.64 12.98
C GLY A 245 2.86 1.80 13.98
N MET A 246 2.89 1.52 15.27
CA MET A 246 2.92 2.55 16.33
C MET A 246 4.21 3.37 16.28
N THR A 247 5.36 2.72 16.11
CA THR A 247 6.65 3.39 15.94
C THR A 247 6.65 4.28 14.70
N TYR A 248 6.14 3.75 13.57
CA TYR A 248 6.01 4.50 12.32
C TYR A 248 5.15 5.75 12.48
N TRP A 249 3.94 5.59 13.05
CA TRP A 249 3.02 6.69 13.31
C TRP A 249 3.66 7.80 14.14
N LYS A 250 4.21 7.43 15.30
CA LYS A 250 4.86 8.37 16.22
C LYS A 250 5.98 9.15 15.52
N ARG A 251 6.93 8.41 14.94
CA ARG A 251 8.13 9.02 14.34
C ARG A 251 7.81 9.89 13.12
N ALA A 252 6.85 9.47 12.29
CA ALA A 252 6.43 10.26 11.14
C ALA A 252 5.83 11.62 11.56
N HIS A 253 4.98 11.64 12.60
CA HIS A 253 4.39 12.88 13.12
C HIS A 253 5.44 13.79 13.76
N GLU A 254 6.37 13.25 14.55
CA GLU A 254 7.46 13.99 15.12
C GLU A 254 8.36 14.63 14.04
N TYR A 255 8.67 13.87 13.01
CA TYR A 255 9.45 14.37 11.89
C TYR A 255 8.71 15.44 11.09
N ALA A 256 7.46 15.23 10.75
CA ALA A 256 6.64 16.23 10.05
C ALA A 256 6.57 17.54 10.85
N ALA A 257 6.29 17.45 12.16
CA ALA A 257 6.27 18.61 13.07
C ALA A 257 7.61 19.34 13.09
N SER A 258 8.74 18.62 13.18
CA SER A 258 10.09 19.22 13.20
C SER A 258 10.44 19.96 11.90
N ARG A 259 9.81 19.57 10.80
CA ARG A 259 9.98 20.17 9.46
C ARG A 259 8.92 21.22 9.13
N GLY A 260 7.92 21.42 9.99
CA GLY A 260 6.78 22.29 9.72
C GLY A 260 5.88 21.80 8.59
N PHE A 261 5.83 20.50 8.35
CA PHE A 261 4.95 19.89 7.35
C PHE A 261 3.58 19.61 7.95
N ALA A 262 2.51 19.93 7.22
CA ALA A 262 1.16 19.47 7.57
C ALA A 262 1.09 17.95 7.42
N CYS A 263 0.57 17.25 8.43
CA CYS A 263 0.36 15.81 8.40
C CYS A 263 -1.14 15.52 8.53
N ASN A 264 -1.73 15.00 7.45
CA ASN A 264 -3.17 14.69 7.38
C ASN A 264 -3.44 13.19 7.56
N TRP A 265 -2.52 12.48 8.20
CA TRP A 265 -2.69 11.06 8.48
C TRP A 265 -3.54 10.85 9.73
N GLU A 266 -4.28 9.76 9.72
CA GLU A 266 -5.07 9.32 10.86
C GLU A 266 -4.62 7.92 11.32
N LEU A 267 -4.78 7.63 12.61
CA LEU A 267 -4.49 6.33 13.21
C LEU A 267 -5.77 5.66 13.64
N LEU A 268 -6.04 4.47 13.12
CA LEU A 268 -7.10 3.60 13.62
C LEU A 268 -6.48 2.36 14.26
N ARG A 269 -6.74 2.16 15.54
CA ARG A 269 -6.42 0.93 16.26
C ARG A 269 -7.68 0.08 16.32
N VAL A 270 -7.63 -1.12 15.76
CA VAL A 270 -8.81 -2.01 15.69
C VAL A 270 -8.73 -3.02 16.83
N PRO A 271 -9.58 -2.89 17.86
CA PRO A 271 -9.54 -3.77 19.04
C PRO A 271 -9.79 -5.23 18.65
N GLU A 272 -9.08 -6.16 19.31
CA GLU A 272 -9.26 -7.61 19.19
C GLU A 272 -9.03 -8.19 17.77
N VAL A 273 -8.63 -7.37 16.80
CA VAL A 273 -8.33 -7.84 15.44
C VAL A 273 -6.84 -8.13 15.29
N ALA A 274 -6.54 -9.34 14.79
CA ALA A 274 -5.19 -9.77 14.43
C ALA A 274 -4.90 -9.48 12.94
N HIS A 275 -4.15 -10.36 12.27
CA HIS A 275 -3.78 -10.19 10.86
C HIS A 275 -4.89 -10.63 9.89
N GLU A 276 -6.05 -9.98 9.95
CA GLU A 276 -7.28 -10.41 9.29
C GLU A 276 -7.82 -9.33 8.33
N GLY A 277 -7.42 -9.41 7.05
CA GLY A 277 -7.70 -8.38 6.04
C GLY A 277 -9.18 -8.00 5.90
N LYS A 278 -10.13 -8.96 6.02
CA LYS A 278 -11.56 -8.69 5.95
C LYS A 278 -12.03 -7.80 7.11
N LYS A 279 -11.57 -8.08 8.34
CA LYS A 279 -11.93 -7.28 9.53
C LYS A 279 -11.30 -5.89 9.48
N MET A 280 -10.05 -5.81 9.03
CA MET A 280 -9.37 -4.52 8.83
C MET A 280 -10.11 -3.69 7.78
N PHE A 281 -10.49 -4.25 6.63
CA PHE A 281 -11.27 -3.53 5.64
C PHE A 281 -12.61 -3.04 6.20
N ALA A 282 -13.32 -3.89 6.96
CA ALA A 282 -14.59 -3.52 7.56
C ALA A 282 -14.45 -2.34 8.55
N ALA A 283 -13.36 -2.29 9.32
CA ALA A 283 -13.10 -1.19 10.24
C ALA A 283 -12.75 0.14 9.53
N ALA A 284 -12.20 0.07 8.31
CA ALA A 284 -11.84 1.24 7.53
C ALA A 284 -13.01 1.83 6.70
N ILE A 285 -14.16 1.16 6.62
CA ILE A 285 -15.26 1.54 5.72
C ILE A 285 -15.73 2.98 5.96
N ASP A 286 -16.04 3.34 7.21
CA ASP A 286 -16.56 4.69 7.52
C ASP A 286 -15.54 5.76 7.14
N TRP A 287 -14.25 5.52 7.37
CA TRP A 287 -13.20 6.44 6.99
C TRP A 287 -13.02 6.52 5.46
N LEU A 288 -13.11 5.40 4.75
CA LEU A 288 -13.08 5.40 3.29
C LEU A 288 -14.29 6.12 2.67
N LEU A 289 -15.45 6.11 3.32
CA LEU A 289 -16.67 6.74 2.84
C LEU A 289 -16.78 8.22 3.21
N SER A 290 -16.06 8.71 4.22
CA SER A 290 -16.08 10.12 4.60
C SER A 290 -15.50 11.00 3.48
N ASP A 291 -15.94 12.27 3.42
CA ASP A 291 -15.55 13.27 2.40
C ASP A 291 -14.14 13.86 2.59
#